data_6bca327fa96397879977c6394effd8bb
#
_entry.id   6bca327fa96397879977c6394effd8bb
#
_cell.length_a   1.000
_cell.length_b   1.000
_cell.length_c   1.000
_cell.angle_alpha   90.00
_cell.angle_beta   90.00
_cell.angle_gamma   90.00
#
_symmetry.space_group_name_H-M   'P 1'
#
loop_
_entity.id
_entity.type
_entity.pdbx_description
1 polymer ?
#
loop_
_entity_poly.entity_id
_entity_poly.type
_entity_poly.pdbx_seq_one_letter_code
_entity_poly.pdbx_strand_id
1 'polypeptide(L)'
;GATSPEHLARPETIPEDSQKRRIEFRKRLSERFAGRGGQPAFTETFESSFQMAERLMSRRSLFEAEPSAKDVERYGKHPFGLRCVLARELLMNGATCVKVTHHGYDTHAENFNFHLEQLEEFDRTFCMLFDDLSDAGMLESTLVMVYSEFGRTPKINQRYGRDHWGASVSMALGGCGIASGQVVGATNPEGTEVSDREVHAGHLFHTYFRALGIDPPKDHDVPGKSLPIGDPAVA
;
A
#
# COMPACT_ATOMS: atom_id res chain seq x y z
N GLY A 1 -4.21 -6.96 17.59
CA GLY A 1 -2.85 -6.57 17.23
C GLY A 1 -2.65 -6.57 15.73
N ALA A 2 -1.65 -5.84 15.24
CA ALA A 2 -1.19 -6.01 13.88
C ALA A 2 -0.79 -7.48 13.71
N THR A 3 -1.43 -8.18 12.80
CA THR A 3 -1.19 -9.61 12.66
C THR A 3 0.12 -9.81 11.92
N SER A 4 1.09 -10.44 12.58
CA SER A 4 2.28 -10.97 11.89
C SER A 4 1.81 -11.88 10.77
N PRO A 5 2.39 -11.79 9.56
CA PRO A 5 2.09 -12.75 8.51
C PRO A 5 2.32 -14.18 9.01
N GLU A 6 1.41 -15.08 8.64
CA GLU A 6 1.58 -16.48 8.95
C GLU A 6 2.88 -17.02 8.34
N HIS A 7 3.51 -17.97 9.00
CA HIS A 7 4.72 -18.64 8.52
C HIS A 7 5.99 -17.77 8.38
N LEU A 8 6.09 -16.62 9.03
CA LEU A 8 7.35 -15.86 9.11
C LEU A 8 8.46 -16.59 9.89
N ALA A 9 8.11 -17.52 10.74
CA ALA A 9 9.06 -18.34 11.47
C ALA A 9 9.40 -19.62 10.70
N ARG A 10 10.67 -20.03 10.79
CA ARG A 10 11.04 -21.39 10.41
C ARG A 10 10.30 -22.37 11.33
N PRO A 11 9.62 -23.41 10.81
CA PRO A 11 9.02 -24.44 11.64
C PRO A 11 10.05 -25.09 12.57
N GLU A 12 9.69 -25.30 13.84
CA GLU A 12 10.58 -25.92 14.84
C GLU A 12 11.05 -27.32 14.43
N THR A 13 10.22 -28.03 13.67
CA THR A 13 10.52 -29.34 13.13
C THR A 13 11.66 -29.35 12.09
N ILE A 14 12.07 -28.18 11.58
CA ILE A 14 13.14 -28.03 10.59
C ILE A 14 14.38 -27.43 11.30
N PRO A 15 15.45 -28.20 11.55
CA PRO A 15 16.70 -27.66 12.09
C PRO A 15 17.29 -26.55 11.20
N GLU A 16 17.99 -25.61 11.80
CA GLU A 16 18.61 -24.49 11.08
C GLU A 16 19.55 -24.93 9.96
N ASP A 17 20.38 -25.92 10.22
CA ASP A 17 21.29 -26.49 9.22
C ASP A 17 20.56 -27.13 8.05
N SER A 18 19.39 -27.75 8.32
CA SER A 18 18.57 -28.30 7.26
C SER A 18 17.96 -27.20 6.40
N GLN A 19 17.56 -26.08 7.01
CA GLN A 19 17.08 -24.92 6.28
C GLN A 19 18.19 -24.32 5.39
N LYS A 20 19.38 -24.14 5.91
CA LYS A 20 20.55 -23.66 5.13
C LYS A 20 20.81 -24.58 3.93
N ARG A 21 20.87 -25.89 4.15
CA ARG A 21 21.06 -26.88 3.06
C ARG A 21 19.96 -26.82 1.99
N ARG A 22 18.70 -26.60 2.39
CA ARG A 22 17.57 -26.43 1.46
C ARG A 22 17.73 -25.18 0.58
N ILE A 23 18.14 -24.06 1.17
CA ILE A 23 18.40 -22.81 0.45
C ILE A 23 19.52 -23.00 -0.57
N GLU A 24 20.65 -23.59 -0.16
CA GLU A 24 21.78 -23.88 -1.05
C GLU A 24 21.42 -24.85 -2.16
N PHE A 25 20.65 -25.90 -1.84
CA PHE A 25 20.19 -26.87 -2.83
C PHE A 25 19.26 -26.21 -3.85
N ARG A 26 18.32 -25.38 -3.41
CA ARG A 26 17.45 -24.61 -4.30
C ARG A 26 18.26 -23.73 -5.26
N LYS A 27 19.22 -22.95 -4.74
CA LYS A 27 20.09 -22.08 -5.56
C LYS A 27 20.81 -22.89 -6.65
N ARG A 28 21.43 -24.02 -6.27
CA ARG A 28 22.08 -24.90 -7.22
C ARG A 28 21.14 -25.47 -8.29
N LEU A 29 19.89 -25.79 -7.93
CA LEU A 29 18.89 -26.24 -8.90
C LEU A 29 18.52 -25.11 -9.89
N SER A 30 18.33 -23.88 -9.40
CA SER A 30 18.04 -22.73 -10.25
C SER A 30 19.16 -22.43 -11.24
N GLU A 31 20.40 -22.42 -10.76
CA GLU A 31 21.61 -22.26 -11.60
C GLU A 31 21.71 -23.34 -12.68
N ARG A 32 21.47 -24.58 -12.28
CA ARG A 32 21.51 -25.72 -13.22
C ARG A 32 20.38 -25.67 -14.25
N PHE A 33 19.20 -25.20 -13.86
CA PHE A 33 18.08 -25.01 -14.77
C PHE A 33 18.39 -23.90 -15.79
N ALA A 34 18.89 -22.75 -15.33
CA ALA A 34 19.30 -21.66 -16.20
C ALA A 34 20.40 -22.09 -17.18
N GLY A 35 21.42 -22.84 -16.71
CA GLY A 35 22.53 -23.35 -17.54
C GLY A 35 22.12 -24.42 -18.57
N ARG A 36 20.91 -24.98 -18.48
CA ARG A 36 20.36 -25.97 -19.45
C ARG A 36 19.37 -25.36 -20.45
N GLY A 37 19.37 -24.02 -20.61
CA GLY A 37 18.46 -23.31 -21.51
C GLY A 37 17.10 -22.99 -20.89
N GLY A 38 16.98 -23.03 -19.55
CA GLY A 38 15.83 -22.46 -18.84
C GLY A 38 15.72 -20.96 -19.09
N GLN A 39 14.50 -20.42 -19.04
CA GLN A 39 14.28 -18.99 -19.28
C GLN A 39 14.87 -18.17 -18.12
N PRO A 40 15.91 -17.32 -18.36
CA PRO A 40 16.58 -16.54 -17.30
C PRO A 40 15.61 -15.69 -16.51
N ALA A 41 14.69 -14.99 -17.18
CA ALA A 41 13.71 -14.12 -16.54
C ALA A 41 12.82 -14.87 -15.53
N PHE A 42 12.45 -16.11 -15.81
CA PHE A 42 11.67 -16.94 -14.88
C PHE A 42 12.49 -17.29 -13.64
N THR A 43 13.76 -17.67 -13.84
CA THR A 43 14.67 -18.03 -12.74
C THR A 43 14.95 -16.82 -11.84
N GLU A 44 15.17 -15.64 -12.41
CA GLU A 44 15.38 -14.38 -11.68
C GLU A 44 14.16 -13.99 -10.84
N THR A 45 12.96 -14.06 -11.41
CA THR A 45 11.72 -13.78 -10.69
C THR A 45 11.52 -14.73 -9.51
N PHE A 46 11.80 -16.00 -9.73
CA PHE A 46 11.73 -17.04 -8.71
C PHE A 46 12.72 -16.80 -7.57
N GLU A 47 13.98 -16.49 -7.89
CA GLU A 47 15.00 -16.14 -6.90
C GLU A 47 14.65 -14.88 -6.12
N SER A 48 14.15 -13.85 -6.79
CA SER A 48 13.70 -12.60 -6.14
C SER A 48 12.60 -12.86 -5.12
N SER A 49 11.65 -13.76 -5.43
CA SER A 49 10.58 -14.12 -4.51
C SER A 49 11.11 -14.81 -3.24
N PHE A 50 12.08 -15.73 -3.37
CA PHE A 50 12.71 -16.36 -2.22
C PHE A 50 13.55 -15.38 -1.41
N GLN A 51 14.30 -14.50 -2.06
CA GLN A 51 15.06 -13.46 -1.37
C GLN A 51 14.13 -12.52 -0.57
N MET A 52 12.96 -12.18 -1.13
CA MET A 52 11.96 -11.40 -0.41
C MET A 52 11.47 -12.14 0.83
N ALA A 53 11.13 -13.43 0.71
CA ALA A 53 10.71 -14.25 1.84
C ALA A 53 11.80 -14.34 2.93
N GLU A 54 13.06 -14.54 2.55
CA GLU A 54 14.20 -14.57 3.47
C GLU A 54 14.37 -13.21 4.20
N ARG A 55 14.19 -12.08 3.49
CA ARG A 55 14.23 -10.72 4.09
C ARG A 55 13.08 -10.53 5.08
N LEU A 56 11.87 -10.94 4.76
CA LEU A 56 10.72 -10.85 5.66
C LEU A 56 10.95 -11.71 6.92
N MET A 57 11.42 -12.94 6.76
CA MET A 57 11.74 -13.82 7.88
C MET A 57 12.83 -13.24 8.79
N SER A 58 13.87 -12.63 8.21
CA SER A 58 14.96 -12.00 8.99
C SER A 58 14.51 -10.76 9.79
N ARG A 59 13.39 -10.16 9.40
CA ARG A 59 12.79 -8.98 10.05
C ARG A 59 11.53 -9.31 10.86
N ARG A 60 11.34 -10.56 11.21
CA ARG A 60 10.19 -11.04 11.98
C ARG A 60 9.93 -10.22 13.24
N SER A 61 10.98 -9.79 13.94
CA SER A 61 10.86 -8.97 15.15
C SER A 61 10.06 -7.67 14.95
N LEU A 62 10.07 -7.08 13.75
CA LEU A 62 9.25 -5.89 13.48
C LEU A 62 7.75 -6.17 13.53
N PHE A 63 7.35 -7.37 13.10
CA PHE A 63 5.94 -7.79 13.10
C PHE A 63 5.47 -8.26 14.48
N GLU A 64 6.40 -8.65 15.34
CA GLU A 64 6.12 -9.17 16.69
C GLU A 64 6.33 -8.11 17.78
N ALA A 65 6.91 -6.95 17.41
CA ALA A 65 7.11 -5.86 18.35
C ALA A 65 5.77 -5.28 18.81
N GLU A 66 5.60 -5.15 20.11
CA GLU A 66 4.46 -4.42 20.67
C GLU A 66 4.70 -2.91 20.51
N PRO A 67 3.68 -2.15 20.05
CA PRO A 67 3.78 -0.70 20.00
C PRO A 67 4.12 -0.09 21.37
N SER A 68 4.92 0.97 21.37
CA SER A 68 5.22 1.70 22.60
C SER A 68 3.96 2.34 23.19
N ALA A 69 3.94 2.56 24.52
CA ALA A 69 2.84 3.26 25.17
C ALA A 69 2.60 4.66 24.54
N LYS A 70 3.66 5.34 24.13
CA LYS A 70 3.59 6.61 23.43
C LYS A 70 2.92 6.49 22.06
N ASP A 71 3.24 5.44 21.29
CA ASP A 71 2.60 5.20 19.99
C ASP A 71 1.11 4.87 20.17
N VAL A 72 0.78 4.04 21.14
CA VAL A 72 -0.62 3.71 21.46
C VAL A 72 -1.41 4.95 21.87
N GLU A 73 -0.81 5.86 22.63
CA GLU A 73 -1.43 7.12 23.00
C GLU A 73 -1.65 8.02 21.76
N ARG A 74 -0.67 8.12 20.86
CA ARG A 74 -0.72 8.99 19.67
C ARG A 74 -1.65 8.45 18.58
N TYR A 75 -1.51 7.19 18.23
CA TYR A 75 -2.23 6.56 17.12
C TYR A 75 -3.59 5.94 17.52
N GLY A 76 -3.87 5.82 18.82
CA GLY A 76 -5.04 5.13 19.32
C GLY A 76 -4.86 3.61 19.51
N LYS A 77 -5.73 3.01 20.31
CA LYS A 77 -5.69 1.56 20.62
C LYS A 77 -6.41 0.69 19.59
N HIS A 78 -7.05 1.30 18.60
CA HIS A 78 -7.81 0.59 17.59
C HIS A 78 -6.89 -0.07 16.53
N PRO A 79 -7.37 -1.11 15.83
CA PRO A 79 -6.54 -1.88 14.91
C PRO A 79 -5.88 -1.07 13.79
N PHE A 80 -6.54 -0.01 13.30
CA PHE A 80 -5.99 0.84 12.24
C PHE A 80 -4.77 1.63 12.74
N GLY A 81 -4.84 2.24 13.93
CA GLY A 81 -3.73 2.94 14.55
C GLY A 81 -2.50 2.04 14.72
N LEU A 82 -2.69 0.84 15.29
CA LEU A 82 -1.60 -0.11 15.49
C LEU A 82 -0.98 -0.59 14.18
N ARG A 83 -1.78 -0.75 13.11
CA ARG A 83 -1.27 -1.09 11.77
C ARG A 83 -0.48 0.06 11.15
N CYS A 84 -0.87 1.31 11.38
CA CYS A 84 -0.10 2.47 10.92
C CYS A 84 1.23 2.62 11.65
N VAL A 85 1.29 2.32 12.95
CA VAL A 85 2.58 2.22 13.68
C VAL A 85 3.47 1.16 13.04
N LEU A 86 2.96 -0.03 12.77
CA LEU A 86 3.72 -1.07 12.09
C LEU A 86 4.15 -0.64 10.68
N ALA A 87 3.29 0.04 9.92
CA ALA A 87 3.63 0.55 8.60
C ALA A 87 4.80 1.54 8.65
N ARG A 88 4.79 2.48 9.61
CA ARG A 88 5.90 3.39 9.87
C ARG A 88 7.19 2.61 10.14
N GLU A 89 7.16 1.65 11.05
CA GLU A 89 8.34 0.84 11.38
C GLU A 89 8.87 0.07 10.17
N LEU A 90 8.00 -0.51 9.36
CA LEU A 90 8.39 -1.21 8.14
C LEU A 90 9.05 -0.27 7.13
N LEU A 91 8.51 0.92 6.90
CA LEU A 91 9.09 1.94 6.03
C LEU A 91 10.45 2.39 6.55
N MET A 92 10.59 2.73 7.83
CA MET A 92 11.85 3.10 8.47
C MET A 92 12.92 1.99 8.37
N ASN A 93 12.50 0.75 8.26
CA ASN A 93 13.36 -0.41 8.07
C ASN A 93 13.52 -0.82 6.59
N GLY A 94 13.17 0.05 5.65
CA GLY A 94 13.46 -0.11 4.22
C GLY A 94 12.43 -0.96 3.45
N ALA A 95 11.22 -1.09 3.94
CA ALA A 95 10.12 -1.58 3.11
C ALA A 95 9.80 -0.53 2.03
N THR A 96 9.70 -0.95 0.78
CA THR A 96 9.46 -0.05 -0.35
C THR A 96 7.99 0.26 -0.58
N CYS A 97 7.09 -0.59 -0.09
CA CYS A 97 5.65 -0.40 -0.22
C CYS A 97 4.94 -1.09 0.95
N VAL A 98 4.06 -0.37 1.61
CA VAL A 98 3.21 -0.89 2.68
C VAL A 98 1.77 -0.48 2.41
N LYS A 99 0.85 -1.43 2.46
CA LYS A 99 -0.58 -1.17 2.37
C LYS A 99 -1.23 -1.39 3.73
N VAL A 100 -1.91 -0.38 4.22
CA VAL A 100 -2.75 -0.47 5.43
C VAL A 100 -4.22 -0.41 5.01
N THR A 101 -5.03 -1.30 5.54
CA THR A 101 -6.47 -1.31 5.27
C THR A 101 -7.23 -0.85 6.51
N HIS A 102 -8.04 0.18 6.34
CA HIS A 102 -9.06 0.62 7.28
C HIS A 102 -10.40 0.08 6.81
N HIS A 103 -11.09 -0.68 7.65
CA HIS A 103 -12.30 -1.42 7.30
C HIS A 103 -13.57 -0.69 7.76
N GLY A 104 -14.73 -1.18 7.31
CA GLY A 104 -16.02 -0.76 7.84
C GLY A 104 -16.71 0.33 7.04
N TYR A 105 -16.26 0.66 5.84
CA TYR A 105 -16.84 1.70 4.99
C TYR A 105 -18.01 1.23 4.11
N ASP A 106 -18.36 -0.05 4.16
CA ASP A 106 -19.48 -0.60 3.39
C ASP A 106 -20.84 -0.38 4.10
N THR A 107 -21.18 0.89 4.26
CA THR A 107 -22.29 1.36 5.11
C THR A 107 -23.59 1.53 4.33
N HIS A 108 -24.22 0.41 3.97
CA HIS A 108 -25.54 0.39 3.34
C HIS A 108 -26.69 0.77 4.30
N ALA A 109 -26.41 0.98 5.59
CA ALA A 109 -27.31 1.47 6.60
C ALA A 109 -26.53 2.31 7.61
N GLU A 110 -27.23 3.25 8.29
CA GLU A 110 -26.64 4.05 9.39
C GLU A 110 -25.29 4.71 9.05
N ASN A 111 -25.11 5.12 7.78
CA ASN A 111 -23.83 5.62 7.25
C ASN A 111 -23.18 6.71 8.13
N PHE A 112 -23.98 7.62 8.65
CA PHE A 112 -23.45 8.76 9.41
C PHE A 112 -22.90 8.33 10.77
N ASN A 113 -23.60 7.44 11.49
CA ASN A 113 -23.16 6.98 12.80
C ASN A 113 -21.86 6.19 12.70
N PHE A 114 -21.76 5.26 11.73
CA PHE A 114 -20.52 4.51 11.50
C PHE A 114 -19.35 5.39 11.09
N HIS A 115 -19.59 6.40 10.25
CA HIS A 115 -18.52 7.28 9.81
C HIS A 115 -18.01 8.23 10.89
N LEU A 116 -18.80 8.59 11.89
CA LEU A 116 -18.33 9.41 13.01
C LEU A 116 -17.15 8.72 13.73
N GLU A 117 -17.31 7.44 14.08
CA GLU A 117 -16.24 6.66 14.73
C GLU A 117 -15.05 6.44 13.80
N GLN A 118 -15.31 6.03 12.56
CA GLN A 118 -14.26 5.71 11.60
C GLN A 118 -13.42 6.91 11.18
N LEU A 119 -14.05 8.07 11.02
CA LEU A 119 -13.33 9.28 10.63
C LEU A 119 -12.51 9.84 11.80
N GLU A 120 -12.95 9.68 13.05
CA GLU A 120 -12.14 10.01 14.22
C GLU A 120 -10.87 9.14 14.27
N GLU A 121 -11.03 7.83 14.10
CA GLU A 121 -9.88 6.91 14.02
C GLU A 121 -8.94 7.25 12.86
N PHE A 122 -9.50 7.54 11.70
CA PHE A 122 -8.74 7.84 10.48
C PHE A 122 -7.97 9.14 10.62
N ASP A 123 -8.65 10.25 10.95
CA ASP A 123 -8.07 11.58 10.99
C ASP A 123 -6.86 11.65 11.92
N ARG A 124 -7.06 11.20 13.15
CA ARG A 124 -5.98 11.19 14.15
C ARG A 124 -4.78 10.34 13.69
N THR A 125 -5.05 9.11 13.25
CA THR A 125 -4.00 8.18 12.86
C THR A 125 -3.24 8.65 11.63
N PHE A 126 -3.96 9.19 10.65
CA PHE A 126 -3.38 9.69 9.41
C PHE A 126 -2.46 10.89 9.67
N CYS A 127 -2.91 11.86 10.47
CA CYS A 127 -2.09 12.99 10.88
C CYS A 127 -0.81 12.55 11.60
N MET A 128 -0.92 11.62 12.55
CA MET A 128 0.26 11.11 13.28
C MET A 128 1.25 10.40 12.36
N LEU A 129 0.76 9.66 11.36
CA LEU A 129 1.64 9.01 10.39
C LEU A 129 2.40 10.05 9.54
N PHE A 130 1.72 11.10 9.09
CA PHE A 130 2.36 12.18 8.34
C PHE A 130 3.39 12.92 9.16
N ASP A 131 3.07 13.26 10.41
CA ASP A 131 4.00 13.92 11.32
C ASP A 131 5.26 13.06 11.53
N ASP A 132 5.08 11.78 11.82
CA ASP A 132 6.20 10.86 12.06
C ASP A 132 7.07 10.67 10.80
N LEU A 133 6.49 10.58 9.61
CA LEU A 133 7.23 10.52 8.35
C LEU A 133 7.98 11.83 8.06
N SER A 134 7.37 12.96 8.39
CA SER A 134 7.99 14.29 8.26
C SER A 134 9.16 14.45 9.22
N ASP A 135 8.95 14.13 10.50
CA ASP A 135 9.97 14.22 11.55
C ASP A 135 11.16 13.29 11.26
N ALA A 136 10.91 12.15 10.63
CA ALA A 136 11.97 11.24 10.19
C ALA A 136 12.65 11.66 8.88
N GLY A 137 12.25 12.77 8.26
CA GLY A 137 12.75 13.21 6.95
C GLY A 137 12.40 12.28 5.79
N MET A 138 11.39 11.42 5.96
CA MET A 138 10.98 10.42 4.98
C MET A 138 9.86 10.89 4.05
N LEU A 139 9.13 11.94 4.42
CA LEU A 139 7.97 12.40 3.64
C LEU A 139 8.36 12.86 2.23
N GLU A 140 9.56 13.41 2.05
CA GLU A 140 10.10 13.83 0.74
C GLU A 140 10.32 12.65 -0.24
N SER A 141 10.46 11.43 0.28
CA SER A 141 10.71 10.22 -0.51
C SER A 141 9.62 9.15 -0.38
N THR A 142 8.54 9.45 0.32
CA THR A 142 7.42 8.54 0.55
C THR A 142 6.13 9.12 -0.02
N LEU A 143 5.58 8.47 -1.04
CA LEU A 143 4.25 8.79 -1.53
C LEU A 143 3.20 8.12 -0.66
N VAL A 144 2.36 8.93 -0.02
CA VAL A 144 1.23 8.44 0.78
C VAL A 144 -0.05 8.61 -0.03
N MET A 145 -0.81 7.52 -0.19
CA MET A 145 -2.05 7.50 -0.95
C MET A 145 -3.19 6.98 -0.09
N VAL A 146 -4.31 7.69 -0.09
CA VAL A 146 -5.59 7.24 0.49
C VAL A 146 -6.58 7.05 -0.64
N TYR A 147 -7.11 5.86 -0.79
CA TYR A 147 -8.04 5.55 -1.86
C TYR A 147 -9.04 4.46 -1.47
N SER A 148 -10.12 4.41 -2.22
CA SER A 148 -11.14 3.36 -2.18
C SER A 148 -11.35 2.84 -3.61
N GLU A 149 -11.97 1.68 -3.75
CA GLU A 149 -12.30 1.09 -5.05
C GLU A 149 -13.38 1.87 -5.82
N PHE A 150 -14.32 2.49 -5.10
CA PHE A 150 -15.40 3.33 -5.65
C PHE A 150 -15.93 4.29 -4.59
N GLY A 151 -16.74 5.24 -5.01
CA GLY A 151 -17.46 6.16 -4.13
C GLY A 151 -18.77 5.60 -3.60
N ARG A 152 -19.55 6.46 -2.98
CA ARG A 152 -20.88 6.16 -2.45
C ARG A 152 -21.94 7.04 -3.07
N THR A 153 -23.16 6.52 -3.22
CA THR A 153 -24.28 7.27 -3.82
C THR A 153 -24.48 8.62 -3.13
N PRO A 154 -24.67 9.72 -3.89
CA PRO A 154 -25.07 11.00 -3.32
C PRO A 154 -26.38 10.92 -2.57
N LYS A 155 -27.32 10.13 -3.11
CA LYS A 155 -28.63 9.90 -2.49
C LYS A 155 -28.52 8.89 -1.34
N ILE A 156 -29.10 9.25 -0.20
CA ILE A 156 -29.24 8.38 0.97
C ILE A 156 -30.40 7.41 0.72
N ASN A 157 -30.20 6.13 1.00
CA ASN A 157 -31.20 5.09 0.85
C ASN A 157 -32.18 5.05 2.04
N GLN A 158 -33.18 4.17 1.98
CA GLN A 158 -34.23 4.05 3.00
C GLN A 158 -33.75 3.58 4.38
N ARG A 159 -32.52 3.06 4.47
CA ARG A 159 -31.87 2.62 5.71
C ARG A 159 -30.85 3.63 6.25
N TYR A 160 -30.92 4.88 5.80
CA TYR A 160 -29.95 5.93 6.14
C TYR A 160 -28.51 5.59 5.76
N GLY A 161 -28.33 4.71 4.77
CA GLY A 161 -27.07 4.29 4.20
C GLY A 161 -26.79 4.88 2.83
N ARG A 162 -25.61 4.58 2.30
CA ARG A 162 -25.22 4.92 0.92
C ARG A 162 -24.77 3.64 0.21
N ASP A 163 -25.22 3.46 -1.02
CA ASP A 163 -24.88 2.32 -1.84
C ASP A 163 -23.62 2.58 -2.66
N HIS A 164 -23.12 1.58 -3.37
CA HIS A 164 -21.93 1.70 -4.22
C HIS A 164 -22.16 2.66 -5.37
N TRP A 165 -21.16 3.48 -5.68
CA TRP A 165 -21.23 4.48 -6.74
C TRP A 165 -19.92 4.55 -7.52
N GLY A 166 -19.92 3.98 -8.74
CA GLY A 166 -18.72 3.91 -9.57
C GLY A 166 -18.42 5.17 -10.39
N ALA A 167 -19.34 6.16 -10.42
CA ALA A 167 -19.17 7.33 -11.27
C ALA A 167 -18.17 8.35 -10.71
N SER A 168 -17.93 8.37 -9.40
CA SER A 168 -16.95 9.25 -8.79
C SER A 168 -16.43 8.67 -7.47
N VAL A 169 -15.17 8.97 -7.16
CA VAL A 169 -14.50 8.62 -5.91
C VAL A 169 -13.54 9.73 -5.53
N SER A 170 -13.38 9.97 -4.24
CA SER A 170 -12.36 10.90 -3.73
C SER A 170 -11.11 10.17 -3.30
N MET A 171 -9.95 10.76 -3.55
CA MET A 171 -8.65 10.24 -3.16
C MET A 171 -7.82 11.35 -2.51
N ALA A 172 -6.86 10.99 -1.68
CA ALA A 172 -5.89 11.94 -1.15
C ALA A 172 -4.47 11.45 -1.45
N LEU A 173 -3.60 12.39 -1.79
CA LEU A 173 -2.18 12.15 -2.06
C LEU A 173 -1.34 13.12 -1.24
N GLY A 174 -0.19 12.67 -0.77
CA GLY A 174 0.77 13.54 -0.08
C GLY A 174 2.16 12.95 -0.05
N GLY A 175 3.14 13.78 0.29
CA GLY A 175 4.54 13.41 0.25
C GLY A 175 5.12 13.30 -1.16
N CYS A 176 6.38 12.94 -1.25
CA CYS A 176 7.10 12.69 -2.52
C CYS A 176 6.96 13.84 -3.54
N GLY A 177 6.98 15.10 -3.08
CA GLY A 177 6.87 16.28 -3.94
C GLY A 177 5.45 16.61 -4.44
N ILE A 178 4.42 15.90 -3.98
CA ILE A 178 3.02 16.25 -4.29
C ILE A 178 2.68 17.61 -3.69
N ALA A 179 2.16 18.53 -4.51
CA ALA A 179 1.76 19.86 -4.07
C ALA A 179 0.62 19.78 -3.04
N SER A 180 0.89 20.29 -1.83
CA SER A 180 -0.08 20.31 -0.73
C SER A 180 -1.17 21.37 -0.92
N GLY A 181 -2.32 21.20 -0.26
CA GLY A 181 -3.41 22.15 -0.24
C GLY A 181 -4.15 22.33 -1.56
N GLN A 182 -3.97 21.43 -2.52
CA GLN A 182 -4.65 21.46 -3.81
C GLN A 182 -5.88 20.54 -3.80
N VAL A 183 -6.94 21.02 -4.48
CA VAL A 183 -8.11 20.20 -4.81
C VAL A 183 -8.22 20.14 -6.33
N VAL A 184 -8.25 18.94 -6.88
CA VAL A 184 -8.36 18.70 -8.32
C VAL A 184 -9.64 17.91 -8.59
N GLY A 185 -10.45 18.43 -9.50
CA GLY A 185 -11.75 17.85 -9.82
C GLY A 185 -12.88 18.32 -8.90
N ALA A 186 -14.07 18.37 -9.46
CA ALA A 186 -15.30 18.61 -8.72
C ALA A 186 -16.46 17.86 -9.37
N THR A 187 -17.43 17.46 -8.57
CA THR A 187 -18.69 16.92 -9.07
C THR A 187 -19.67 18.04 -9.41
N ASN A 188 -20.73 17.72 -10.17
CA ASN A 188 -21.89 18.55 -10.30
C ASN A 188 -22.58 18.79 -8.93
N PRO A 189 -23.51 19.77 -8.80
CA PRO A 189 -24.17 20.07 -7.53
C PRO A 189 -24.92 18.86 -6.91
N GLU A 190 -25.36 17.93 -7.72
CA GLU A 190 -26.06 16.72 -7.30
C GLU A 190 -25.10 15.61 -6.85
N GLY A 191 -23.80 15.75 -7.11
CA GLY A 191 -22.78 14.75 -6.77
C GLY A 191 -22.84 13.48 -7.63
N THR A 192 -23.54 13.52 -8.77
CA THR A 192 -23.81 12.33 -9.59
C THR A 192 -22.77 12.04 -10.64
N GLU A 193 -21.97 13.03 -11.05
CA GLU A 193 -20.91 12.89 -12.04
C GLU A 193 -19.82 13.93 -11.80
N VAL A 194 -18.62 13.65 -12.29
CA VAL A 194 -17.52 14.63 -12.28
C VAL A 194 -17.76 15.63 -13.41
N SER A 195 -17.73 16.91 -13.10
CA SER A 195 -18.04 18.02 -14.02
C SER A 195 -16.89 19.00 -14.24
N ASP A 196 -15.86 18.95 -13.43
CA ASP A 196 -14.67 19.77 -13.57
C ASP A 196 -13.40 18.97 -13.36
N ARG A 197 -12.41 19.14 -14.24
CA ARG A 197 -11.07 18.55 -14.19
C ARG A 197 -11.07 17.08 -13.78
N GLU A 198 -11.79 16.26 -14.52
CA GLU A 198 -11.88 14.83 -14.28
C GLU A 198 -10.50 14.16 -14.29
N VAL A 199 -10.22 13.35 -13.28
CA VAL A 199 -9.00 12.58 -13.14
C VAL A 199 -9.29 11.10 -13.33
N HIS A 200 -8.86 10.55 -14.45
CA HIS A 200 -8.95 9.12 -14.74
C HIS A 200 -7.80 8.33 -14.09
N ALA A 201 -7.96 7.02 -14.02
CA ALA A 201 -6.93 6.11 -13.50
C ALA A 201 -5.57 6.30 -14.19
N GLY A 202 -5.55 6.55 -15.51
CA GLY A 202 -4.32 6.83 -16.25
C GLY A 202 -3.56 8.05 -15.72
N HIS A 203 -4.26 9.17 -15.46
CA HIS A 203 -3.65 10.37 -14.86
C HIS A 203 -3.06 10.07 -13.47
N LEU A 204 -3.75 9.25 -12.67
CA LEU A 204 -3.26 8.83 -11.35
C LEU A 204 -1.97 8.00 -11.47
N PHE A 205 -1.93 7.03 -12.37
CA PHE A 205 -0.71 6.23 -12.60
C PHE A 205 0.47 7.11 -13.02
N HIS A 206 0.27 8.06 -13.94
CA HIS A 206 1.31 9.02 -14.31
C HIS A 206 1.78 9.85 -13.13
N THR A 207 0.86 10.34 -12.30
CA THR A 207 1.18 11.10 -11.09
C THR A 207 1.99 10.28 -10.10
N TYR A 208 1.58 9.04 -9.82
CA TYR A 208 2.25 8.15 -8.86
C TYR A 208 3.68 7.81 -9.32
N PHE A 209 3.83 7.40 -10.56
CA PHE A 209 5.15 7.00 -11.06
C PHE A 209 6.10 8.19 -11.16
N ARG A 210 5.63 9.36 -11.62
CA ARG A 210 6.45 10.57 -11.64
C ARG A 210 6.87 11.01 -10.24
N ALA A 211 5.96 10.97 -9.26
CA ALA A 211 6.31 11.25 -7.87
C ALA A 211 7.39 10.30 -7.34
N LEU A 212 7.38 9.04 -7.75
CA LEU A 212 8.39 8.04 -7.40
C LEU A 212 9.65 8.09 -8.28
N GLY A 213 9.79 9.10 -9.15
CA GLY A 213 10.95 9.25 -10.04
C GLY A 213 11.00 8.29 -11.22
N ILE A 214 9.88 7.63 -11.53
CA ILE A 214 9.74 6.71 -12.66
C ILE A 214 9.06 7.48 -13.81
N ASP A 215 9.60 7.40 -15.01
CA ASP A 215 9.01 8.01 -16.21
C ASP A 215 7.98 7.06 -16.84
N PRO A 216 6.65 7.30 -16.68
CA PRO A 216 5.63 6.31 -17.06
C PRO A 216 5.55 6.01 -18.56
N PRO A 217 5.73 6.98 -19.50
CA PRO A 217 5.68 6.73 -20.93
C PRO A 217 6.89 5.96 -21.46
N LYS A 218 8.00 5.95 -20.70
CA LYS A 218 9.21 5.24 -21.10
C LYS A 218 9.03 3.73 -20.96
N ASP A 219 9.59 2.99 -21.90
CA ASP A 219 9.63 1.54 -21.80
C ASP A 219 10.49 1.09 -20.61
N HIS A 220 9.94 0.21 -19.82
CA HIS A 220 10.61 -0.41 -18.68
C HIS A 220 10.72 -1.91 -18.92
N ASP A 221 11.90 -2.45 -18.64
CA ASP A 221 12.14 -3.88 -18.75
C ASP A 221 11.45 -4.62 -17.57
N VAL A 222 10.44 -5.38 -17.93
CA VAL A 222 9.80 -6.35 -17.02
C VAL A 222 10.09 -7.76 -17.53
N PRO A 223 10.12 -8.78 -16.67
CA PRO A 223 10.42 -10.14 -17.12
C PRO A 223 9.60 -10.56 -18.36
N GLY A 224 10.29 -10.75 -19.49
CA GLY A 224 9.70 -11.17 -20.78
C GLY A 224 9.15 -10.07 -21.67
N LYS A 225 9.18 -8.79 -21.26
CA LYS A 225 8.67 -7.66 -22.08
C LYS A 225 9.39 -6.36 -21.74
N SER A 226 9.43 -5.44 -22.72
CA SER A 226 9.68 -4.04 -22.48
C SER A 226 8.40 -3.28 -22.81
N LEU A 227 7.85 -2.57 -21.85
CA LEU A 227 6.54 -1.89 -21.96
C LEU A 227 6.56 -0.56 -21.21
N PRO A 228 5.82 0.46 -21.67
CA PRO A 228 5.51 1.62 -20.84
C PRO A 228 4.62 1.19 -19.68
N ILE A 229 4.88 1.74 -18.48
CA ILE A 229 4.07 1.48 -17.27
C ILE A 229 2.78 2.31 -17.30
N GLY A 230 2.84 3.49 -17.92
CA GLY A 230 1.68 4.37 -18.12
C GLY A 230 1.38 4.54 -19.60
N ASP A 231 0.10 4.74 -19.92
CA ASP A 231 -0.33 5.00 -21.32
C ASP A 231 0.29 6.31 -21.84
N PRO A 232 1.11 6.27 -22.89
CA PRO A 232 1.73 7.47 -23.45
C PRO A 232 0.72 8.52 -23.95
N ALA A 233 -0.50 8.11 -24.29
CA ALA A 233 -1.56 9.01 -24.75
C ALA A 233 -2.20 9.83 -23.61
N VAL A 234 -1.92 9.51 -22.35
CA VAL A 234 -2.50 10.14 -21.16
C VAL A 234 -1.47 11.02 -20.43
N ALA A 235 -0.26 11.13 -20.94
CA ALA A 235 0.87 11.80 -20.30
C ALA A 235 0.76 13.34 -20.28
#